data_34d59afa2ff1777f18550b13465ad209
#
_entry.id   34d59afa2ff1777f18550b13465ad209
#
_cell.length_a   1.000
_cell.length_b   1.000
_cell.length_c   1.000
_cell.angle_alpha   90.00
_cell.angle_beta   90.00
_cell.angle_gamma   90.00
#
_symmetry.space_group_name_H-M   'P 1'
#
loop_
_entity.id
_entity.type
_entity.pdbx_description
1 polymer ?
#
loop_
_entity_poly.entity_id
_entity_poly.type
_entity_poly.pdbx_seq_one_letter_code
_entity_poly.pdbx_strand_id
1 'polypeptide(L)'
;KQIDCQPEEFIYETYSQKVPVTLIKKKNGGKADALNMGINAAQYPYFICMDADSVLQYDSLKKIVIPVLEEENVVAVGGSVRPANSVDLSEGKVTKYRLPKNILACMQMLEYDRSFLASRILFDKFNGSLIISGAFGMFKKETVIAAGGYDHSTMGEDMELVVKLHEYCTSNKIPYSIKYATDAICWSQVPEKLSDLKKQRKRWHLGLFQTMLKHKVMLANPKFGAVGVISYIYFLFYELLSPFIEVFGVFSM
;
A
#
# COMPACT_ATOMS: atom_id res chain seq x y z
N LYS A 1 22.09 0.09 11.35
CA LYS A 1 20.75 -0.18 10.80
C LYS A 1 19.73 -0.02 11.90
N GLN A 2 18.66 0.74 11.64
CA GLN A 2 17.58 0.97 12.61
C GLN A 2 16.51 -0.14 12.51
N ILE A 3 16.35 -0.72 11.32
CA ILE A 3 15.51 -1.88 11.06
C ILE A 3 16.41 -3.01 10.56
N ASP A 4 16.16 -4.22 11.05
CA ASP A 4 16.92 -5.41 10.62
C ASP A 4 16.64 -5.75 9.15
N CYS A 5 17.69 -6.02 8.39
CA CYS A 5 17.65 -6.40 6.98
C CYS A 5 18.97 -7.07 6.56
N GLN A 6 18.93 -7.82 5.48
CA GLN A 6 20.10 -8.49 4.91
C GLN A 6 21.21 -7.46 4.61
N PRO A 7 22.50 -7.86 4.74
CA PRO A 7 23.60 -6.94 4.56
C PRO A 7 23.70 -6.41 3.14
N GLU A 8 24.14 -5.18 3.01
CA GLU A 8 24.58 -4.57 1.77
C GLU A 8 25.88 -5.19 1.28
N GLU A 9 25.99 -5.38 -0.04
CA GLU A 9 27.23 -5.79 -0.72
C GLU A 9 27.97 -4.58 -1.25
N PHE A 10 27.26 -3.66 -1.91
CA PHE A 10 27.80 -2.42 -2.48
C PHE A 10 26.79 -1.28 -2.39
N ILE A 11 27.30 -0.07 -2.22
CA ILE A 11 26.52 1.18 -2.27
C ILE A 11 27.16 2.07 -3.36
N TYR A 12 26.36 2.49 -4.33
CA TYR A 12 26.75 3.42 -5.38
C TYR A 12 25.96 4.71 -5.24
N GLU A 13 26.65 5.83 -5.27
CA GLU A 13 26.04 7.15 -5.20
C GLU A 13 26.34 7.93 -6.50
N THR A 14 25.34 8.59 -7.02
CA THR A 14 25.43 9.41 -8.22
C THR A 14 24.38 10.52 -8.20
N TYR A 15 24.35 11.34 -9.22
CA TYR A 15 23.33 12.36 -9.41
C TYR A 15 22.66 12.19 -10.78
N SER A 16 21.32 12.26 -10.79
CA SER A 16 20.54 12.37 -12.01
C SER A 16 19.83 13.72 -12.01
N GLN A 17 20.14 14.60 -12.95
CA GLN A 17 19.55 15.95 -13.07
C GLN A 17 19.57 16.73 -11.73
N LYS A 18 20.70 16.69 -11.00
CA LYS A 18 20.91 17.30 -9.67
C LYS A 18 20.16 16.61 -8.51
N VAL A 19 19.46 15.51 -8.75
CA VAL A 19 18.85 14.70 -7.70
C VAL A 19 19.84 13.62 -7.27
N PRO A 20 20.17 13.49 -5.98
CA PRO A 20 21.02 12.41 -5.50
C PRO A 20 20.33 11.06 -5.70
N VAL A 21 21.07 10.09 -6.21
CA VAL A 21 20.61 8.71 -6.44
C VAL A 21 21.56 7.77 -5.74
N THR A 22 21.04 6.93 -4.87
CA THR A 22 21.80 5.89 -4.17
C THR A 22 21.28 4.52 -4.60
N LEU A 23 22.15 3.71 -5.21
CA LEU A 23 21.87 2.32 -5.55
C LEU A 23 22.51 1.41 -4.51
N ILE A 24 21.69 0.62 -3.82
CA ILE A 24 22.16 -0.32 -2.81
C ILE A 24 21.99 -1.75 -3.36
N LYS A 25 23.11 -2.40 -3.66
CA LYS A 25 23.14 -3.84 -3.96
C LYS A 25 23.26 -4.60 -2.66
N LYS A 26 22.36 -5.55 -2.42
CA LYS A 26 22.32 -6.33 -1.19
C LYS A 26 21.96 -7.78 -1.45
N LYS A 27 22.24 -8.66 -0.48
CA LYS A 27 21.77 -10.04 -0.50
C LYS A 27 20.23 -10.07 -0.56
N ASN A 28 19.67 -10.94 -1.38
CA ASN A 28 18.22 -11.07 -1.52
C ASN A 28 17.57 -11.54 -0.21
N GLY A 29 16.62 -10.77 0.28
CA GLY A 29 15.78 -11.05 1.45
C GLY A 29 14.30 -10.81 1.17
N GLY A 30 13.93 -10.63 -0.12
CA GLY A 30 12.56 -10.29 -0.55
C GLY A 30 12.28 -8.78 -0.56
N LYS A 31 11.04 -8.42 -0.95
CA LYS A 31 10.61 -7.02 -1.12
C LYS A 31 10.63 -6.25 0.20
N ALA A 32 10.02 -6.78 1.25
CA ALA A 32 9.97 -6.14 2.57
C ALA A 32 11.38 -5.82 3.12
N ASP A 33 12.31 -6.75 2.97
CA ASP A 33 13.70 -6.58 3.38
C ASP A 33 14.44 -5.50 2.56
N ALA A 34 14.15 -5.41 1.25
CA ALA A 34 14.68 -4.35 0.40
C ALA A 34 14.11 -2.98 0.78
N LEU A 35 12.81 -2.90 1.11
CA LEU A 35 12.18 -1.68 1.61
C LEU A 35 12.78 -1.24 2.96
N ASN A 36 13.01 -2.16 3.89
CA ASN A 36 13.68 -1.87 5.17
C ASN A 36 15.09 -1.31 4.97
N MET A 37 15.85 -1.84 3.99
CA MET A 37 17.14 -1.27 3.63
C MET A 37 17.00 0.17 3.11
N GLY A 38 16.02 0.43 2.25
CA GLY A 38 15.73 1.78 1.75
C GLY A 38 15.35 2.75 2.87
N ILE A 39 14.55 2.31 3.86
CA ILE A 39 14.19 3.12 5.03
C ILE A 39 15.43 3.44 5.88
N ASN A 40 16.31 2.48 6.09
CA ASN A 40 17.58 2.71 6.81
C ASN A 40 18.47 3.76 6.11
N ALA A 41 18.47 3.74 4.76
CA ALA A 41 19.25 4.69 3.95
C ALA A 41 18.57 6.06 3.79
N ALA A 42 17.25 6.16 3.93
CA ALA A 42 16.51 7.41 3.77
C ALA A 42 16.98 8.46 4.79
N GLN A 43 17.13 9.70 4.34
CA GLN A 43 17.68 10.80 5.15
C GLN A 43 16.60 11.77 5.67
N TYR A 44 15.41 11.76 5.07
CA TYR A 44 14.33 12.69 5.38
C TYR A 44 13.29 12.12 6.34
N PRO A 45 12.49 12.97 7.00
CA PRO A 45 11.46 12.54 7.96
C PRO A 45 10.36 11.68 7.34
N TYR A 46 10.08 11.83 6.05
CA TYR A 46 9.15 11.02 5.28
C TYR A 46 9.86 10.34 4.13
N PHE A 47 9.43 9.15 3.79
CA PHE A 47 9.87 8.41 2.62
C PHE A 47 8.67 7.92 1.80
N ILE A 48 8.89 7.71 0.51
CA ILE A 48 7.88 7.14 -0.39
C ILE A 48 8.36 5.76 -0.83
N CYS A 49 7.47 4.78 -0.72
CA CYS A 49 7.64 3.46 -1.34
C CYS A 49 6.87 3.41 -2.65
N MET A 50 7.50 2.80 -3.65
CA MET A 50 6.93 2.63 -4.98
C MET A 50 7.41 1.30 -5.59
N ASP A 51 6.53 0.61 -6.32
CA ASP A 51 6.93 -0.56 -7.10
C ASP A 51 7.76 -0.12 -8.32
N ALA A 52 8.79 -0.89 -8.67
CA ALA A 52 9.74 -0.55 -9.72
C ALA A 52 9.14 -0.53 -11.15
N ASP A 53 7.98 -1.15 -11.33
CA ASP A 53 7.23 -1.22 -12.59
C ASP A 53 6.07 -0.21 -12.66
N SER A 54 5.98 0.68 -11.68
CA SER A 54 4.95 1.71 -11.58
C SER A 54 5.45 3.07 -12.08
N VAL A 55 4.53 3.90 -12.59
CA VAL A 55 4.82 5.24 -13.11
C VAL A 55 3.95 6.26 -12.39
N LEU A 56 4.57 7.28 -11.80
CA LEU A 56 3.83 8.36 -11.17
C LEU A 56 3.31 9.36 -12.22
N GLN A 57 2.09 9.84 -12.01
CA GLN A 57 1.64 11.02 -12.73
C GLN A 57 2.48 12.22 -12.34
N TYR A 58 2.69 13.14 -13.27
CA TYR A 58 3.61 14.28 -13.17
C TYR A 58 3.54 15.06 -11.84
N ASP A 59 2.34 15.24 -11.29
CA ASP A 59 2.09 16.04 -10.08
C ASP A 59 1.85 15.20 -8.81
N SER A 60 1.94 13.88 -8.89
CA SER A 60 1.59 12.97 -7.80
C SER A 60 2.43 13.16 -6.54
N LEU A 61 3.73 13.45 -6.69
CA LEU A 61 4.60 13.72 -5.54
C LEU A 61 4.16 14.99 -4.78
N LYS A 62 3.71 16.03 -5.49
CA LYS A 62 3.18 17.23 -4.86
C LYS A 62 1.87 16.96 -4.13
N LYS A 63 1.00 16.14 -4.72
CA LYS A 63 -0.33 15.84 -4.17
C LYS A 63 -0.28 14.93 -2.95
N ILE A 64 0.61 13.92 -2.93
CA ILE A 64 0.70 13.01 -1.78
C ILE A 64 1.23 13.68 -0.52
N VAL A 65 1.93 14.80 -0.64
CA VAL A 65 2.47 15.57 0.49
C VAL A 65 1.41 16.46 1.14
N ILE A 66 0.36 16.86 0.41
CA ILE A 66 -0.66 17.81 0.89
C ILE A 66 -1.23 17.43 2.27
N PRO A 67 -1.70 16.18 2.51
CA PRO A 67 -2.25 15.82 3.81
C PRO A 67 -1.27 16.03 4.99
N VAL A 68 0.03 15.85 4.74
CA VAL A 68 1.07 16.06 5.77
C VAL A 68 1.29 17.54 6.06
N LEU A 69 1.05 18.42 5.08
CA LEU A 69 1.18 19.86 5.24
C LEU A 69 -0.06 20.50 5.90
N GLU A 70 -1.23 19.88 5.73
CA GLU A 70 -2.51 20.39 6.20
C GLU A 70 -2.91 19.87 7.58
N GLU A 71 -2.46 18.66 7.96
CA GLU A 71 -2.83 18.02 9.20
C GLU A 71 -1.62 17.58 10.03
N GLU A 72 -1.69 17.77 11.33
CA GLU A 72 -0.72 17.25 12.27
C GLU A 72 -0.86 15.73 12.46
N ASN A 73 0.22 15.09 12.88
CA ASN A 73 0.25 13.67 13.23
C ASN A 73 -0.04 12.68 12.09
N VAL A 74 0.07 13.09 10.83
CA VAL A 74 -0.02 12.19 9.70
C VAL A 74 1.19 11.27 9.66
N VAL A 75 0.96 9.96 9.82
CA VAL A 75 2.03 8.95 9.85
C VAL A 75 2.15 8.19 8.53
N ALA A 76 1.09 8.17 7.72
CA ALA A 76 1.10 7.56 6.40
C ALA A 76 0.07 8.21 5.48
N VAL A 77 0.36 8.23 4.18
CA VAL A 77 -0.55 8.69 3.13
C VAL A 77 -0.51 7.71 1.97
N GLY A 78 -1.66 7.15 1.61
CA GLY A 78 -1.81 6.31 0.42
C GLY A 78 -2.14 7.14 -0.82
N GLY A 79 -1.50 6.85 -1.94
CA GLY A 79 -1.89 7.36 -3.25
C GLY A 79 -2.90 6.47 -3.96
N SER A 80 -3.50 6.99 -5.03
CA SER A 80 -4.43 6.27 -5.91
C SER A 80 -3.68 5.49 -6.97
N VAL A 81 -3.91 4.18 -7.06
CA VAL A 81 -3.33 3.34 -8.12
C VAL A 81 -4.37 3.14 -9.22
N ARG A 82 -3.96 3.35 -10.46
CA ARG A 82 -4.81 3.17 -11.65
C ARG A 82 -4.15 2.23 -12.66
N PRO A 83 -4.93 1.41 -13.38
CA PRO A 83 -4.42 0.52 -14.41
C PRO A 83 -3.80 1.28 -15.58
N ALA A 84 -2.51 1.02 -15.85
CA ALA A 84 -1.78 1.62 -16.96
C ALA A 84 -2.18 1.03 -18.33
N ASN A 85 -2.85 -0.12 -18.37
CA ASN A 85 -3.28 -0.80 -19.62
C ASN A 85 -4.22 0.04 -20.51
N SER A 86 -4.78 1.12 -19.96
CA SER A 86 -5.73 2.01 -20.64
C SER A 86 -5.17 3.36 -21.03
N VAL A 87 -3.89 3.64 -20.74
CA VAL A 87 -3.31 4.97 -20.96
C VAL A 87 -1.99 4.91 -21.71
N ASP A 88 -1.75 5.95 -22.52
CA ASP A 88 -0.43 6.27 -23.03
C ASP A 88 0.15 7.40 -22.17
N LEU A 89 1.33 7.18 -21.61
CA LEU A 89 2.02 8.12 -20.75
C LEU A 89 3.27 8.68 -21.45
N SER A 90 3.46 9.99 -21.36
CA SER A 90 4.70 10.65 -21.75
C SER A 90 5.11 11.62 -20.67
N GLU A 91 6.33 11.46 -20.14
CA GLU A 91 6.87 12.29 -19.05
C GLU A 91 5.93 12.41 -17.83
N GLY A 92 5.26 11.32 -17.47
CA GLY A 92 4.29 11.28 -16.38
C GLY A 92 2.94 11.95 -16.66
N LYS A 93 2.71 12.45 -17.90
CA LYS A 93 1.44 13.02 -18.33
C LYS A 93 0.65 12.01 -19.16
N VAL A 94 -0.64 11.92 -18.90
CA VAL A 94 -1.56 11.11 -19.72
C VAL A 94 -1.76 11.83 -21.06
N THR A 95 -1.28 11.22 -22.13
CA THR A 95 -1.43 11.75 -23.50
C THR A 95 -2.64 11.17 -24.21
N LYS A 96 -3.03 9.95 -23.84
CA LYS A 96 -4.22 9.30 -24.37
C LYS A 96 -4.84 8.35 -23.33
N TYR A 97 -6.15 8.38 -23.23
CA TYR A 97 -6.92 7.48 -22.38
C TYR A 97 -7.83 6.61 -23.24
N ARG A 98 -7.86 5.30 -22.98
CA ARG A 98 -8.66 4.31 -23.73
C ARG A 98 -9.22 3.27 -22.78
N LEU A 99 -10.31 2.64 -23.15
CA LEU A 99 -10.72 1.39 -22.51
C LEU A 99 -9.77 0.26 -22.90
N PRO A 100 -9.33 -0.57 -21.95
CA PRO A 100 -8.53 -1.75 -22.28
C PRO A 100 -9.28 -2.66 -23.25
N LYS A 101 -8.59 -3.23 -24.24
CA LYS A 101 -9.19 -4.22 -25.13
C LYS A 101 -9.39 -5.57 -24.46
N ASN A 102 -8.62 -5.87 -23.44
CA ASN A 102 -8.69 -7.10 -22.67
C ASN A 102 -9.78 -7.01 -21.62
N ILE A 103 -10.73 -7.94 -21.61
CA ILE A 103 -11.87 -7.93 -20.68
C ILE A 103 -11.44 -8.06 -19.21
N LEU A 104 -10.39 -8.86 -18.92
CA LEU A 104 -9.86 -8.98 -17.56
C LEU A 104 -9.25 -7.66 -17.06
N ALA A 105 -8.58 -6.91 -17.95
CA ALA A 105 -8.07 -5.59 -17.61
C ALA A 105 -9.22 -4.58 -17.38
N CYS A 106 -10.30 -4.64 -18.16
CA CYS A 106 -11.51 -3.82 -17.95
C CYS A 106 -12.16 -4.11 -16.60
N MET A 107 -12.33 -5.39 -16.24
CA MET A 107 -12.89 -5.77 -14.94
C MET A 107 -12.04 -5.28 -13.78
N GLN A 108 -10.73 -5.41 -13.89
CA GLN A 108 -9.80 -4.90 -12.87
C GLN A 108 -9.82 -3.37 -12.79
N MET A 109 -10.00 -2.65 -13.90
CA MET A 109 -10.15 -1.20 -13.89
C MET A 109 -11.36 -0.78 -13.04
N LEU A 110 -12.52 -1.40 -13.24
CA LEU A 110 -13.71 -1.14 -12.43
C LEU A 110 -13.51 -1.48 -10.95
N GLU A 111 -12.81 -2.58 -10.67
CA GLU A 111 -12.48 -2.97 -9.31
C GLU A 111 -11.54 -1.96 -8.62
N TYR A 112 -10.52 -1.48 -9.33
CA TYR A 112 -9.62 -0.45 -8.82
C TYR A 112 -10.36 0.87 -8.58
N ASP A 113 -11.21 1.30 -9.51
CA ASP A 113 -12.02 2.51 -9.34
C ASP A 113 -12.95 2.37 -8.11
N ARG A 114 -13.63 1.24 -7.92
CA ARG A 114 -14.43 0.97 -6.72
C ARG A 114 -13.56 1.02 -5.45
N SER A 115 -12.41 0.39 -5.46
CA SER A 115 -11.53 0.34 -4.28
C SER A 115 -10.93 1.71 -3.95
N PHE A 116 -10.36 2.39 -4.94
CA PHE A 116 -9.59 3.62 -4.72
C PHE A 116 -10.48 4.87 -4.67
N LEU A 117 -11.61 4.91 -5.38
CA LEU A 117 -12.48 6.08 -5.44
C LEU A 117 -13.74 5.98 -4.54
N ALA A 118 -13.99 4.82 -3.93
CA ALA A 118 -15.11 4.68 -3.00
C ALA A 118 -14.63 4.19 -1.62
N SER A 119 -14.16 2.93 -1.53
CA SER A 119 -13.87 2.32 -0.23
C SER A 119 -12.78 3.07 0.55
N ARG A 120 -11.67 3.44 -0.11
CA ARG A 120 -10.56 4.15 0.57
C ARG A 120 -10.95 5.56 1.01
N ILE A 121 -11.75 6.28 0.23
CA ILE A 121 -12.28 7.59 0.61
C ILE A 121 -13.20 7.46 1.83
N LEU A 122 -14.03 6.42 1.87
CA LEU A 122 -14.90 6.18 3.03
C LEU A 122 -14.07 5.91 4.30
N PHE A 123 -13.09 5.01 4.22
CA PHE A 123 -12.23 4.66 5.37
C PHE A 123 -11.35 5.83 5.82
N ASP A 124 -10.92 6.70 4.90
CA ASP A 124 -10.13 7.90 5.23
C ASP A 124 -10.88 8.84 6.20
N LYS A 125 -12.21 8.98 6.06
CA LYS A 125 -13.02 9.88 6.87
C LYS A 125 -12.98 9.62 8.38
N PHE A 126 -12.68 8.38 8.79
CA PHE A 126 -12.63 8.01 10.21
C PHE A 126 -11.30 7.34 10.58
N ASN A 127 -10.23 7.62 9.84
CA ASN A 127 -8.89 7.02 10.04
C ASN A 127 -8.91 5.49 10.00
N GLY A 128 -9.76 4.90 9.18
CA GLY A 128 -10.04 3.46 9.15
C GLY A 128 -9.33 2.67 8.05
N SER A 129 -8.45 3.28 7.28
CA SER A 129 -7.78 2.62 6.16
C SER A 129 -6.79 1.55 6.65
N LEU A 130 -7.02 0.27 6.31
CA LEU A 130 -6.13 -0.83 6.69
C LEU A 130 -5.06 -1.15 5.66
N ILE A 131 -5.09 -0.50 4.50
CA ILE A 131 -4.14 -0.77 3.42
C ILE A 131 -3.75 0.50 2.66
N ILE A 132 -2.45 0.66 2.48
CA ILE A 132 -1.84 1.56 1.49
C ILE A 132 -1.14 0.66 0.48
N SER A 133 -1.44 0.84 -0.80
CA SER A 133 -0.84 0.00 -1.85
C SER A 133 0.67 0.13 -1.87
N GLY A 134 1.37 -1.00 -1.94
CA GLY A 134 2.82 -1.04 -2.09
C GLY A 134 3.34 -0.38 -3.38
N ALA A 135 2.44 -0.07 -4.32
CA ALA A 135 2.78 0.65 -5.53
C ALA A 135 3.00 2.16 -5.31
N PHE A 136 2.34 2.77 -4.31
CA PHE A 136 2.52 4.19 -4.01
C PHE A 136 2.01 4.55 -2.61
N GLY A 137 2.92 4.74 -1.67
CA GLY A 137 2.62 5.17 -0.31
C GLY A 137 3.73 6.02 0.28
N MET A 138 3.36 7.04 1.05
CA MET A 138 4.27 7.89 1.82
C MET A 138 4.12 7.61 3.31
N PHE A 139 5.23 7.54 4.03
CA PHE A 139 5.26 7.14 5.44
C PHE A 139 6.21 8.00 6.26
N LYS A 140 5.84 8.29 7.51
CA LYS A 140 6.71 8.93 8.50
C LYS A 140 7.76 7.95 8.98
N LYS A 141 9.04 8.24 8.67
CA LYS A 141 10.17 7.34 8.89
C LYS A 141 10.29 6.90 10.36
N GLU A 142 10.25 7.86 11.29
CA GLU A 142 10.37 7.61 12.71
C GLU A 142 9.32 6.60 13.23
N THR A 143 8.06 6.78 12.84
CA THR A 143 6.95 5.91 13.27
C THR A 143 7.08 4.50 12.69
N VAL A 144 7.49 4.38 11.41
CA VAL A 144 7.73 3.07 10.79
C VAL A 144 8.88 2.33 11.44
N ILE A 145 9.99 3.03 11.77
CA ILE A 145 11.11 2.43 12.49
C ILE A 145 10.70 1.95 13.87
N ALA A 146 9.99 2.80 14.62
CA ALA A 146 9.51 2.46 15.97
C ALA A 146 8.54 1.28 15.98
N ALA A 147 7.73 1.12 14.92
CA ALA A 147 6.86 -0.03 14.71
C ALA A 147 7.60 -1.29 14.19
N GLY A 148 8.90 -1.22 13.91
CA GLY A 148 9.72 -2.36 13.46
C GLY A 148 9.82 -2.55 11.95
N GLY A 149 9.37 -1.60 11.13
CA GLY A 149 9.47 -1.63 9.67
C GLY A 149 8.54 -2.63 8.98
N TYR A 150 8.86 -2.98 7.74
CA TYR A 150 8.14 -3.99 6.96
C TYR A 150 8.45 -5.40 7.45
N ASP A 151 7.42 -6.24 7.53
CA ASP A 151 7.57 -7.64 7.91
C ASP A 151 7.76 -8.54 6.67
N HIS A 152 8.89 -9.24 6.63
CA HIS A 152 9.22 -10.19 5.58
C HIS A 152 8.56 -11.57 5.71
N SER A 153 7.86 -11.84 6.81
CA SER A 153 7.17 -13.11 7.05
C SER A 153 5.77 -13.17 6.43
N THR A 154 5.25 -12.06 5.89
CA THR A 154 3.93 -11.98 5.26
C THR A 154 4.00 -11.73 3.77
N MET A 155 2.99 -12.22 3.03
CA MET A 155 2.82 -11.95 1.59
C MET A 155 2.14 -10.61 1.28
N GLY A 156 1.63 -9.92 2.30
CA GLY A 156 0.97 -8.62 2.22
C GLY A 156 1.68 -7.59 3.10
N GLU A 157 2.97 -7.37 2.83
CA GLU A 157 3.84 -6.48 3.59
C GLU A 157 3.30 -5.05 3.68
N ASP A 158 2.58 -4.60 2.66
CA ASP A 158 1.99 -3.26 2.55
C ASP A 158 0.77 -3.09 3.47
N MET A 159 -0.14 -4.06 3.48
CA MET A 159 -1.26 -4.07 4.41
C MET A 159 -0.78 -4.28 5.85
N GLU A 160 0.15 -5.21 6.05
CA GLU A 160 0.69 -5.52 7.38
C GLU A 160 1.31 -4.31 8.05
N LEU A 161 2.08 -3.51 7.29
CA LEU A 161 2.66 -2.27 7.81
C LEU A 161 1.57 -1.30 8.30
N VAL A 162 0.52 -1.07 7.51
CA VAL A 162 -0.55 -0.13 7.88
C VAL A 162 -1.29 -0.59 9.13
N VAL A 163 -1.66 -1.88 9.21
CA VAL A 163 -2.32 -2.47 10.38
C VAL A 163 -1.42 -2.39 11.62
N LYS A 164 -0.14 -2.68 11.46
CA LYS A 164 0.88 -2.54 12.51
C LYS A 164 1.01 -1.09 13.01
N LEU A 165 0.96 -0.10 12.13
CA LEU A 165 0.99 1.32 12.52
C LEU A 165 -0.24 1.68 13.37
N HIS A 166 -1.44 1.21 13.01
CA HIS A 166 -2.63 1.37 13.84
C HIS A 166 -2.46 0.72 15.22
N GLU A 167 -1.99 -0.51 15.27
CA GLU A 167 -1.76 -1.23 16.54
C GLU A 167 -0.71 -0.54 17.39
N TYR A 168 0.43 -0.18 16.80
CA TYR A 168 1.54 0.48 17.48
C TYR A 168 1.13 1.84 18.06
N CYS A 169 0.58 2.73 17.25
CA CYS A 169 0.22 4.06 17.69
C CYS A 169 -0.88 4.05 18.76
N THR A 170 -1.93 3.23 18.58
CA THR A 170 -3.01 3.09 19.57
C THR A 170 -2.50 2.51 20.89
N SER A 171 -1.67 1.47 20.83
CA SER A 171 -1.16 0.80 22.03
C SER A 171 -0.22 1.71 22.85
N ASN A 172 0.52 2.56 22.17
CA ASN A 172 1.42 3.53 22.81
C ASN A 172 0.79 4.91 23.05
N LYS A 173 -0.51 5.08 22.78
CA LYS A 173 -1.26 6.35 22.92
C LYS A 173 -0.63 7.51 22.14
N ILE A 174 -0.04 7.22 20.99
CA ILE A 174 0.53 8.20 20.07
C ILE A 174 -0.58 8.76 19.20
N PRO A 175 -0.81 10.08 19.13
CA PRO A 175 -1.74 10.67 18.18
C PRO A 175 -1.26 10.39 16.75
N TYR A 176 -2.16 9.91 15.88
CA TYR A 176 -1.81 9.58 14.51
C TYR A 176 -3.01 9.67 13.58
N SER A 177 -2.75 9.93 12.31
CA SER A 177 -3.70 9.75 11.21
C SER A 177 -3.04 9.07 10.02
N ILE A 178 -3.82 8.25 9.33
CA ILE A 178 -3.46 7.61 8.06
C ILE A 178 -4.42 8.16 7.02
N LYS A 179 -3.89 8.81 5.99
CA LYS A 179 -4.64 9.59 5.00
C LYS A 179 -4.62 8.95 3.62
N TYR A 180 -5.55 9.41 2.79
CA TYR A 180 -5.64 8.97 1.41
C TYR A 180 -5.70 10.17 0.46
N ALA A 181 -4.69 10.31 -0.39
CA ALA A 181 -4.61 11.36 -1.42
C ALA A 181 -5.17 10.84 -2.75
N THR A 182 -6.46 11.08 -3.01
CA THR A 182 -7.18 10.61 -4.22
C THR A 182 -6.56 11.06 -5.52
N ASP A 183 -5.98 12.26 -5.53
CA ASP A 183 -5.42 12.93 -6.72
C ASP A 183 -3.95 12.62 -6.94
N ALA A 184 -3.29 11.96 -6.00
CA ALA A 184 -1.93 11.46 -6.13
C ALA A 184 -1.94 10.12 -6.88
N ILE A 185 -1.79 10.16 -8.22
CA ILE A 185 -2.02 9.01 -9.09
C ILE A 185 -0.72 8.29 -9.43
N CYS A 186 -0.75 6.97 -9.26
CA CYS A 186 0.27 6.03 -9.71
C CYS A 186 -0.34 5.08 -10.75
N TRP A 187 0.33 4.90 -11.87
CA TRP A 187 -0.07 4.02 -12.96
C TRP A 187 0.71 2.72 -12.86
N SER A 188 -0.01 1.59 -12.78
CA SER A 188 0.59 0.25 -12.71
C SER A 188 -0.13 -0.71 -13.66
N GLN A 189 0.60 -1.61 -14.31
CA GLN A 189 -0.02 -2.59 -15.21
C GLN A 189 -0.77 -3.65 -14.42
N VAL A 190 -2.00 -3.96 -14.86
CA VAL A 190 -2.77 -5.08 -14.33
C VAL A 190 -2.64 -6.31 -15.23
N PRO A 191 -2.71 -7.53 -14.67
CA PRO A 191 -2.63 -8.77 -15.44
C PRO A 191 -3.70 -8.87 -16.53
N GLU A 192 -3.29 -9.27 -17.72
CA GLU A 192 -4.18 -9.54 -18.85
C GLU A 192 -4.42 -11.04 -19.07
N LYS A 193 -3.68 -11.90 -18.36
CA LYS A 193 -3.83 -13.36 -18.38
C LYS A 193 -4.44 -13.85 -17.08
N LEU A 194 -5.40 -14.76 -17.18
CA LEU A 194 -6.08 -15.36 -16.02
C LEU A 194 -5.09 -16.06 -15.06
N SER A 195 -4.04 -16.71 -15.61
CA SER A 195 -3.00 -17.36 -14.81
C SER A 195 -2.28 -16.40 -13.88
N ASP A 196 -1.96 -15.20 -14.38
CA ASP A 196 -1.22 -14.19 -13.63
C ASP A 196 -2.12 -13.46 -12.63
N LEU A 197 -3.37 -13.18 -13.04
CA LEU A 197 -4.39 -12.67 -12.14
C LEU A 197 -4.64 -13.64 -10.97
N LYS A 198 -4.78 -14.94 -11.22
CA LYS A 198 -4.95 -15.95 -10.18
C LYS A 198 -3.77 -15.98 -9.20
N LYS A 199 -2.52 -15.91 -9.69
CA LYS A 199 -1.33 -15.86 -8.84
C LYS A 199 -1.32 -14.60 -7.97
N GLN A 200 -1.65 -13.44 -8.54
CA GLN A 200 -1.73 -12.17 -7.85
C GLN A 200 -2.80 -12.20 -6.73
N ARG A 201 -4.03 -12.65 -7.05
CA ARG A 201 -5.13 -12.74 -6.08
C ARG A 201 -4.85 -13.73 -4.95
N LYS A 202 -4.26 -14.88 -5.27
CA LYS A 202 -3.85 -15.84 -4.23
C LYS A 202 -2.85 -15.23 -3.26
N ARG A 203 -1.87 -14.47 -3.76
CA ARG A 203 -0.88 -13.78 -2.91
C ARG A 203 -1.55 -12.71 -2.04
N TRP A 204 -2.42 -11.88 -2.61
CA TRP A 204 -3.14 -10.85 -1.86
C TRP A 204 -4.04 -11.42 -0.78
N HIS A 205 -4.81 -12.45 -1.13
CA HIS A 205 -5.70 -13.11 -0.16
C HIS A 205 -4.92 -13.79 0.98
N LEU A 206 -3.79 -14.43 0.67
CA LEU A 206 -2.92 -15.01 1.69
C LEU A 206 -2.31 -13.91 2.59
N GLY A 207 -1.85 -12.80 2.01
CA GLY A 207 -1.34 -11.65 2.77
C GLY A 207 -2.38 -11.03 3.69
N LEU A 208 -3.62 -10.87 3.20
CA LEU A 208 -4.76 -10.42 4.01
C LEU A 208 -5.02 -11.38 5.18
N PHE A 209 -5.10 -12.69 4.94
CA PHE A 209 -5.30 -13.70 5.98
C PHE A 209 -4.18 -13.65 7.04
N GLN A 210 -2.92 -13.62 6.60
CA GLN A 210 -1.76 -13.56 7.51
C GLN A 210 -1.79 -12.30 8.37
N THR A 211 -2.08 -11.15 7.78
CA THR A 211 -2.17 -9.86 8.49
C THR A 211 -3.29 -9.88 9.52
N MET A 212 -4.48 -10.33 9.13
CA MET A 212 -5.62 -10.39 10.04
C MET A 212 -5.39 -11.37 11.20
N LEU A 213 -4.72 -12.49 10.95
CA LEU A 213 -4.39 -13.44 12.01
C LEU A 213 -3.33 -12.90 12.97
N LYS A 214 -2.32 -12.22 12.44
CA LYS A 214 -1.21 -11.64 13.22
C LYS A 214 -1.71 -10.53 14.15
N HIS A 215 -2.57 -9.66 13.67
CA HIS A 215 -3.12 -8.51 14.40
C HIS A 215 -4.53 -8.76 14.96
N LYS A 216 -4.89 -10.01 15.21
CA LYS A 216 -6.23 -10.40 15.69
C LYS A 216 -6.70 -9.72 16.97
N VAL A 217 -5.79 -9.15 17.74
CA VAL A 217 -6.09 -8.35 18.94
C VAL A 217 -6.96 -7.13 18.62
N MET A 218 -6.93 -6.67 17.38
CA MET A 218 -7.73 -5.53 16.92
C MET A 218 -9.18 -5.91 16.58
N LEU A 219 -9.47 -7.21 16.33
CA LEU A 219 -10.79 -7.66 15.90
C LEU A 219 -11.87 -7.35 16.96
N ALA A 220 -12.87 -6.59 16.57
CA ALA A 220 -14.00 -6.17 17.42
C ALA A 220 -13.57 -5.51 18.75
N ASN A 221 -12.36 -4.96 18.82
CA ASN A 221 -11.80 -4.39 20.03
C ASN A 221 -11.99 -2.85 20.06
N PRO A 222 -12.85 -2.33 20.97
CA PRO A 222 -13.13 -0.89 21.07
C PRO A 222 -11.92 -0.04 21.40
N LYS A 223 -10.84 -0.61 21.98
CA LYS A 223 -9.58 0.09 22.23
C LYS A 223 -9.02 0.73 20.94
N PHE A 224 -9.25 0.07 19.79
CA PHE A 224 -8.79 0.55 18.48
C PHE A 224 -9.86 1.40 17.75
N GLY A 225 -10.92 1.83 18.46
CA GLY A 225 -11.94 2.70 17.90
C GLY A 225 -12.60 2.11 16.64
N ALA A 226 -12.88 2.97 15.66
CA ALA A 226 -13.51 2.57 14.40
C ALA A 226 -12.65 1.56 13.60
N VAL A 227 -11.34 1.61 13.73
CA VAL A 227 -10.44 0.65 13.05
C VAL A 227 -10.74 -0.78 13.48
N GLY A 228 -10.85 -1.05 14.79
CA GLY A 228 -11.12 -2.40 15.30
C GLY A 228 -12.57 -2.86 15.09
N VAL A 229 -13.53 -1.94 15.25
CA VAL A 229 -14.97 -2.28 15.25
C VAL A 229 -15.59 -2.22 13.86
N ILE A 230 -15.11 -1.36 12.98
CA ILE A 230 -15.67 -1.20 11.63
C ILE A 230 -14.73 -1.77 10.59
N SER A 231 -13.51 -1.22 10.47
CA SER A 231 -12.60 -1.58 9.38
C SER A 231 -12.20 -3.04 9.45
N TYR A 232 -11.77 -3.52 10.61
CA TYR A 232 -11.31 -4.89 10.77
C TYR A 232 -12.43 -5.92 10.51
N ILE A 233 -13.66 -5.65 10.96
CA ILE A 233 -14.85 -6.47 10.70
C ILE A 233 -15.18 -6.46 9.21
N TYR A 234 -15.14 -5.28 8.57
CA TYR A 234 -15.37 -5.17 7.12
C TYR A 234 -14.36 -6.03 6.32
N PHE A 235 -13.07 -5.89 6.62
CA PHE A 235 -12.04 -6.68 5.93
C PHE A 235 -12.17 -8.18 6.18
N LEU A 236 -12.61 -8.60 7.37
CA LEU A 236 -12.87 -9.99 7.67
C LEU A 236 -14.01 -10.55 6.81
N PHE A 237 -15.16 -9.90 6.78
CA PHE A 237 -16.34 -10.44 6.11
C PHE A 237 -16.37 -10.15 4.60
N TYR A 238 -16.00 -8.94 4.18
CA TYR A 238 -16.13 -8.51 2.77
C TYR A 238 -14.86 -8.75 1.94
N GLU A 239 -13.71 -8.79 2.54
CA GLU A 239 -12.47 -9.01 1.78
C GLU A 239 -11.95 -10.45 1.96
N LEU A 240 -11.95 -10.99 3.18
CA LEU A 240 -11.41 -12.31 3.45
C LEU A 240 -12.43 -13.43 3.22
N LEU A 241 -13.65 -13.31 3.75
CA LEU A 241 -14.66 -14.37 3.70
C LEU A 241 -15.58 -14.29 2.48
N SER A 242 -15.68 -13.17 1.76
CA SER A 242 -16.61 -13.04 0.63
C SER A 242 -16.46 -14.12 -0.44
N PRO A 243 -15.25 -14.57 -0.85
CA PRO A 243 -15.15 -15.62 -1.86
C PRO A 243 -15.80 -16.95 -1.40
N PHE A 244 -15.73 -17.24 -0.11
CA PHE A 244 -16.38 -18.43 0.45
C PHE A 244 -17.90 -18.26 0.50
N ILE A 245 -18.38 -17.09 0.93
CA ILE A 245 -19.82 -16.77 1.01
C ILE A 245 -20.43 -16.80 -0.40
N GLU A 246 -19.77 -16.25 -1.41
CA GLU A 246 -20.21 -16.25 -2.80
C GLU A 246 -20.31 -17.68 -3.36
N VAL A 247 -19.26 -18.50 -3.15
CA VAL A 247 -19.26 -19.90 -3.58
C VAL A 247 -20.40 -20.68 -2.92
N PHE A 248 -20.58 -20.57 -1.60
CA PHE A 248 -21.69 -21.22 -0.89
C PHE A 248 -23.05 -20.71 -1.37
N GLY A 249 -23.19 -19.40 -1.64
CA GLY A 249 -24.42 -18.83 -2.18
C GLY A 249 -24.82 -19.42 -3.53
N VAL A 250 -23.85 -19.62 -4.43
CA VAL A 250 -24.09 -20.25 -5.74
C VAL A 250 -24.51 -21.72 -5.60
N PHE A 251 -23.94 -22.47 -4.67
CA PHE A 251 -24.30 -23.89 -4.46
C PHE A 251 -25.61 -24.08 -3.68
N SER A 252 -26.13 -23.05 -3.01
CA SER A 252 -27.39 -23.12 -2.26
C SER A 252 -28.62 -22.66 -3.06
N MET A 253 -28.42 -22.17 -4.30
CA MET A 253 -29.48 -21.86 -5.28
C MET A 253 -29.81 -23.05 -6.17
#